data_ef409feaed9b37f960a87d23060d9d5d
#
_entry.id   ef409feaed9b37f960a87d23060d9d5d
#
_cell.length_a   1.000
_cell.length_b   1.000
_cell.length_c   1.000
_cell.angle_alpha   90.00
_cell.angle_beta   90.00
_cell.angle_gamma   90.00
#
_symmetry.space_group_name_H-M   'P 1'
#
loop_
_entity.id
_entity.type
_entity.pdbx_description
1 polymer ?
#
loop_
_entity_poly.entity_id
_entity_poly.type
_entity_poly.pdbx_seq_one_letter_code
_entity_poly.pdbx_strand_id
1 'polypeptide(L)'
;IFFNFGYDINTNIDFLLNFIIVLSLILFLNLCGLIYMGDSGAYLLSLFTGIYLINFSYNNEYISPFLIIVLLWYPCFELLFSMIRRYKDKTKTYKPDSSHLHQFIYNFIKKEFNFNNNVIHFSTSTIINSYNLLVFIIAINFIYSSKMLILIIVLNIFVYISAYIFFKKKYQMDN
;
A
#
# COMPACT_ATOMS: atom_id res chain seq x y z
N ILE A 1 -0.84 15.51 -25.57
CA ILE A 1 -2.12 16.18 -25.18
C ILE A 1 -1.97 16.48 -23.69
N PHE A 2 -1.42 17.67 -23.37
CA PHE A 2 -1.35 18.13 -21.98
C PHE A 2 -2.70 18.78 -21.65
N PHE A 3 -3.41 18.21 -20.70
CA PHE A 3 -4.55 18.86 -20.08
C PHE A 3 -4.03 20.08 -19.31
N ASN A 4 -4.12 21.24 -19.93
CA ASN A 4 -3.92 22.51 -19.24
C ASN A 4 -5.19 22.73 -18.39
N PHE A 5 -5.20 22.16 -17.18
CA PHE A 5 -6.15 22.57 -16.17
C PHE A 5 -5.76 23.98 -15.73
N GLY A 6 -6.54 24.97 -16.16
CA GLY A 6 -6.38 26.35 -15.70
C GLY A 6 -6.33 26.35 -14.16
N TYR A 7 -5.18 26.77 -13.62
CA TYR A 7 -4.91 26.73 -12.19
C TYR A 7 -5.62 27.90 -11.47
N ASP A 8 -6.89 27.73 -11.18
CA ASP A 8 -7.50 28.42 -10.05
C ASP A 8 -7.17 27.62 -8.79
N ILE A 9 -6.27 28.17 -7.98
CA ILE A 9 -5.76 27.52 -6.75
C ILE A 9 -6.92 27.10 -5.84
N ASN A 10 -7.98 27.89 -5.74
CA ASN A 10 -9.14 27.58 -4.89
C ASN A 10 -9.92 26.36 -5.36
N THR A 11 -10.19 26.21 -6.67
CA THR A 11 -10.94 25.05 -7.20
C THR A 11 -10.17 23.73 -7.05
N ASN A 12 -8.85 23.80 -7.09
CA ASN A 12 -8.02 22.60 -6.88
C ASN A 12 -7.99 22.16 -5.41
N ILE A 13 -7.99 23.10 -4.47
CA ILE A 13 -8.03 22.78 -3.03
C ILE A 13 -9.39 22.17 -2.67
N ASP A 14 -10.49 22.72 -3.15
CA ASP A 14 -11.84 22.21 -2.89
C ASP A 14 -12.02 20.79 -3.49
N PHE A 15 -11.50 20.56 -4.69
CA PHE A 15 -11.50 19.22 -5.29
C PHE A 15 -10.71 18.21 -4.45
N LEU A 16 -9.50 18.58 -4.00
CA LEU A 16 -8.67 17.71 -3.17
C LEU A 16 -9.32 17.41 -1.82
N LEU A 17 -9.92 18.40 -1.17
CA LEU A 17 -10.63 18.21 0.10
C LEU A 17 -11.81 17.26 -0.07
N ASN A 18 -12.65 17.46 -1.09
CA ASN A 18 -13.76 16.57 -1.40
C ASN A 18 -13.29 15.16 -1.71
N PHE A 19 -12.18 15.02 -2.47
CA PHE A 19 -11.60 13.72 -2.80
C PHE A 19 -11.10 13.00 -1.55
N ILE A 20 -10.40 13.69 -0.64
CA ILE A 20 -9.93 13.15 0.64
C ILE A 20 -11.11 12.71 1.51
N ILE A 21 -12.18 13.49 1.59
CA ILE A 21 -13.39 13.16 2.37
C ILE A 21 -14.02 11.87 1.82
N VAL A 22 -14.20 11.76 0.51
CA VAL A 22 -14.76 10.56 -0.12
C VAL A 22 -13.88 9.34 0.11
N LEU A 23 -12.56 9.48 -0.06
CA LEU A 23 -11.61 8.38 0.19
C LEU A 23 -11.61 7.93 1.65
N SER A 24 -11.66 8.87 2.59
CA SER A 24 -11.71 8.54 4.03
C SER A 24 -13.00 7.82 4.39
N LEU A 25 -14.12 8.21 3.81
CA LEU A 25 -15.41 7.52 3.99
C LEU A 25 -15.36 6.09 3.43
N ILE A 26 -14.84 5.91 2.20
CA ILE A 26 -14.68 4.60 1.58
C ILE A 26 -13.75 3.72 2.42
N LEU A 27 -12.63 4.26 2.89
CA LEU A 27 -11.70 3.55 3.76
C LEU A 27 -12.38 3.09 5.06
N PHE A 28 -13.12 3.99 5.71
CA PHE A 28 -13.86 3.67 6.93
C PHE A 28 -14.90 2.56 6.71
N LEU A 29 -15.71 2.66 5.67
CA LEU A 29 -16.72 1.64 5.35
C LEU A 29 -16.10 0.29 4.97
N ASN A 30 -14.96 0.32 4.28
CA ASN A 30 -14.18 -0.89 3.94
C ASN A 30 -13.59 -1.55 5.19
N LEU A 31 -13.03 -0.76 6.12
CA LEU A 31 -12.52 -1.26 7.40
C LEU A 31 -13.64 -1.90 8.25
N CYS A 32 -14.84 -1.33 8.22
CA CYS A 32 -16.02 -1.92 8.88
C CYS A 32 -16.56 -3.17 8.17
N GLY A 33 -16.04 -3.52 6.98
CA GLY A 33 -16.53 -4.65 6.19
C GLY A 33 -17.90 -4.42 5.55
N LEU A 34 -18.34 -3.16 5.47
CA LEU A 34 -19.66 -2.79 4.91
C LEU A 34 -19.61 -2.65 3.39
N ILE A 35 -18.48 -2.26 2.84
CA ILE A 35 -18.27 -2.06 1.40
C ILE A 35 -16.94 -2.68 0.98
N TYR A 36 -16.94 -3.33 -0.17
CA TYR A 36 -15.72 -3.77 -0.86
C TYR A 36 -15.55 -2.96 -2.14
N MET A 37 -14.38 -2.34 -2.32
CA MET A 37 -14.11 -1.48 -3.47
C MET A 37 -14.13 -2.24 -4.79
N GLY A 38 -13.76 -3.53 -4.81
CA GLY A 38 -13.62 -4.34 -6.00
C GLY A 38 -12.50 -3.87 -6.94
N ASP A 39 -12.28 -4.62 -8.02
CA ASP A 39 -11.20 -4.34 -8.96
C ASP A 39 -11.43 -3.01 -9.72
N SER A 40 -12.66 -2.73 -10.11
CA SER A 40 -13.01 -1.50 -10.85
C SER A 40 -12.71 -0.24 -10.03
N GLY A 41 -13.06 -0.25 -8.74
CA GLY A 41 -12.76 0.86 -7.83
C GLY A 41 -11.27 1.01 -7.57
N ALA A 42 -10.55 -0.10 -7.43
CA ALA A 42 -9.10 -0.09 -7.24
C ALA A 42 -8.38 0.49 -8.48
N TYR A 43 -8.79 0.12 -9.71
CA TYR A 43 -8.22 0.67 -10.93
C TYR A 43 -8.50 2.16 -11.10
N LEU A 44 -9.72 2.60 -10.80
CA LEU A 44 -10.08 4.01 -10.87
C LEU A 44 -9.28 4.84 -9.86
N LEU A 45 -9.17 4.35 -8.62
CA LEU A 45 -8.39 5.01 -7.59
C LEU A 45 -6.89 5.07 -7.94
N SER A 46 -6.32 3.99 -8.47
CA SER A 46 -4.92 3.95 -8.87
C SER A 46 -4.63 4.90 -10.04
N LEU A 47 -5.56 5.05 -11.00
CA LEU A 47 -5.46 6.01 -12.10
C LEU A 47 -5.41 7.44 -11.57
N PHE A 48 -6.36 7.83 -10.72
CA PHE A 48 -6.39 9.19 -10.14
C PHE A 48 -5.15 9.46 -9.30
N THR A 49 -4.74 8.51 -8.45
CA THR A 49 -3.53 8.64 -7.63
C THR A 49 -2.28 8.78 -8.50
N GLY A 50 -2.16 7.98 -9.57
CA GLY A 50 -1.05 8.03 -10.51
C GLY A 50 -0.95 9.38 -11.22
N ILE A 51 -2.06 9.89 -11.76
CA ILE A 51 -2.10 11.20 -12.43
C ILE A 51 -1.71 12.31 -11.43
N TYR A 52 -2.24 12.25 -10.21
CA TYR A 52 -1.94 13.24 -9.18
C TYR A 52 -0.46 13.22 -8.78
N LEU A 53 0.14 12.04 -8.58
CA LEU A 53 1.56 11.91 -8.22
C LEU A 53 2.49 12.38 -9.34
N ILE A 54 2.16 12.12 -10.60
CA ILE A 54 2.92 12.60 -11.75
C ILE A 54 2.87 14.14 -11.80
N ASN A 55 1.68 14.72 -11.66
CA ASN A 55 1.49 16.16 -11.66
C ASN A 55 2.21 16.84 -10.48
N PHE A 56 2.11 16.21 -9.29
CA PHE A 56 2.81 16.66 -8.09
C PHE A 56 4.34 16.66 -8.30
N SER A 57 4.91 15.60 -8.85
CA SER A 57 6.35 15.53 -9.14
C SER A 57 6.79 16.56 -10.18
N TYR A 58 5.99 16.77 -11.23
CA TYR A 58 6.28 17.75 -12.27
C TYR A 58 6.32 19.19 -11.74
N ASN A 59 5.38 19.54 -10.86
CA ASN A 59 5.28 20.88 -10.29
C ASN A 59 6.25 21.15 -9.13
N ASN A 60 6.92 20.11 -8.61
CA ASN A 60 7.82 20.22 -7.46
C ASN A 60 9.18 19.57 -7.74
N GLU A 61 9.96 20.18 -8.63
CA GLU A 61 11.27 19.66 -9.07
C GLU A 61 12.28 19.44 -7.93
N TYR A 62 12.13 20.17 -6.82
CA TYR A 62 13.00 20.05 -5.65
C TYR A 62 12.73 18.79 -4.83
N ILE A 63 11.55 18.18 -4.98
CA ILE A 63 11.17 16.97 -4.25
C ILE A 63 11.78 15.76 -4.94
N SER A 64 12.42 14.91 -4.15
CA SER A 64 13.02 13.70 -4.69
C SER A 64 11.96 12.75 -5.29
N PRO A 65 12.17 12.24 -6.52
CA PRO A 65 11.27 11.25 -7.13
C PRO A 65 11.16 9.95 -6.34
N PHE A 66 12.14 9.64 -5.49
CA PHE A 66 12.10 8.49 -4.58
C PHE A 66 10.99 8.59 -3.53
N LEU A 67 10.45 9.80 -3.27
CA LEU A 67 9.28 9.94 -2.41
C LEU A 67 8.08 9.19 -2.96
N ILE A 68 7.83 9.27 -4.28
CA ILE A 68 6.73 8.55 -4.93
C ILE A 68 6.92 7.04 -4.78
N ILE A 69 8.16 6.56 -4.92
CA ILE A 69 8.47 5.13 -4.72
C ILE A 69 8.19 4.72 -3.28
N VAL A 70 8.51 5.55 -2.28
CA VAL A 70 8.18 5.28 -0.88
C VAL A 70 6.67 5.29 -0.65
N LEU A 71 5.91 6.19 -1.26
CA LEU A 71 4.45 6.23 -1.11
C LEU A 71 3.78 4.98 -1.69
N LEU A 72 4.30 4.44 -2.79
CA LEU A 72 3.76 3.27 -3.47
C LEU A 72 4.53 1.97 -3.16
N TRP A 73 5.47 2.00 -2.22
CA TRP A 73 6.41 0.89 -2.01
C TRP A 73 5.70 -0.44 -1.70
N TYR A 74 4.70 -0.43 -0.81
CA TYR A 74 4.05 -1.65 -0.34
C TYR A 74 3.31 -2.39 -1.47
N PRO A 75 2.35 -1.78 -2.19
CA PRO A 75 1.66 -2.48 -3.27
C PRO A 75 2.60 -2.88 -4.41
N CYS A 76 3.58 -2.04 -4.76
CA CYS A 76 4.55 -2.37 -5.80
C CYS A 76 5.46 -3.51 -5.40
N PHE A 77 5.98 -3.49 -4.15
CA PHE A 77 6.88 -4.52 -3.68
C PHE A 77 6.16 -5.86 -3.46
N GLU A 78 4.94 -5.85 -2.91
CA GLU A 78 4.10 -7.04 -2.75
C GLU A 78 3.86 -7.72 -4.09
N LEU A 79 3.53 -6.95 -5.13
CA LEU A 79 3.33 -7.46 -6.49
C LEU A 79 4.63 -8.08 -7.04
N LEU A 80 5.74 -7.34 -7.01
CA LEU A 80 7.04 -7.80 -7.52
C LEU A 80 7.51 -9.06 -6.78
N PHE A 81 7.41 -9.07 -5.46
CA PHE A 81 7.80 -10.21 -4.64
C PHE A 81 6.96 -11.46 -4.96
N SER A 82 5.64 -11.28 -5.12
CA SER A 82 4.74 -12.36 -5.54
C SER A 82 5.13 -12.91 -6.91
N MET A 83 5.44 -12.05 -7.88
CA MET A 83 5.89 -12.48 -9.22
C MET A 83 7.20 -13.27 -9.16
N ILE A 84 8.20 -12.79 -8.44
CA ILE A 84 9.51 -13.45 -8.28
C ILE A 84 9.33 -14.82 -7.61
N ARG A 85 8.53 -14.89 -6.55
CA ARG A 85 8.24 -16.13 -5.85
C ARG A 85 7.59 -17.16 -6.78
N ARG A 86 6.52 -16.77 -7.49
CA ARG A 86 5.81 -17.65 -8.44
C ARG A 86 6.71 -18.13 -9.57
N TYR A 87 7.59 -17.28 -10.05
CA TYR A 87 8.57 -17.66 -11.05
C TYR A 87 9.53 -18.74 -10.52
N LYS A 88 10.02 -18.59 -9.29
CA LYS A 88 10.89 -19.60 -8.63
C LYS A 88 10.14 -20.91 -8.38
N ASP A 89 8.88 -20.83 -7.93
CA ASP A 89 8.07 -22.01 -7.61
C ASP A 89 7.47 -22.66 -8.86
N LYS A 90 7.75 -22.14 -10.08
CA LYS A 90 7.19 -22.59 -11.37
C LYS A 90 5.67 -22.67 -11.36
N THR A 91 5.01 -21.84 -10.58
CA THR A 91 3.55 -21.77 -10.49
C THR A 91 2.99 -20.86 -11.56
N LYS A 92 1.83 -21.23 -12.12
CA LYS A 92 1.18 -20.46 -13.17
C LYS A 92 0.63 -19.15 -12.61
N THR A 93 0.92 -18.03 -13.29
CA THR A 93 0.56 -16.67 -12.84
C THR A 93 -0.95 -16.41 -12.74
N TYR A 94 -1.76 -17.14 -13.48
CA TYR A 94 -3.23 -17.00 -13.48
C TYR A 94 -3.94 -17.73 -12.33
N LYS A 95 -3.23 -18.57 -11.56
CA LYS A 95 -3.84 -19.22 -10.38
C LYS A 95 -3.96 -18.22 -9.22
N PRO A 96 -5.03 -18.32 -8.42
CA PRO A 96 -5.15 -17.52 -7.20
C PRO A 96 -3.91 -17.72 -6.30
N ASP A 97 -3.42 -16.65 -5.73
CA ASP A 97 -2.29 -16.67 -4.80
C ASP A 97 -2.79 -16.51 -3.36
N SER A 98 -2.48 -17.47 -2.53
CA SER A 98 -2.81 -17.46 -1.10
C SER A 98 -1.59 -17.21 -0.20
N SER A 99 -0.46 -16.76 -0.80
CA SER A 99 0.81 -16.63 -0.09
C SER A 99 1.29 -15.17 -0.01
N HIS A 100 0.36 -14.22 0.12
CA HIS A 100 0.66 -12.82 0.38
C HIS A 100 0.93 -12.56 1.87
N LEU A 101 1.73 -11.55 2.20
CA LEU A 101 2.08 -11.22 3.58
C LEU A 101 0.82 -11.01 4.44
N HIS A 102 -0.16 -10.26 3.94
CA HIS A 102 -1.40 -10.00 4.68
C HIS A 102 -2.18 -11.27 5.01
N GLN A 103 -2.12 -12.30 4.16
CA GLN A 103 -2.77 -13.58 4.42
C GLN A 103 -2.07 -14.37 5.52
N PHE A 104 -0.73 -14.33 5.58
CA PHE A 104 0.00 -14.95 6.68
C PHE A 104 -0.26 -14.24 8.01
N ILE A 105 -0.33 -12.91 8.03
CA ILE A 105 -0.70 -12.14 9.23
C ILE A 105 -2.13 -12.50 9.66
N TYR A 106 -3.07 -12.55 8.72
CA TYR A 106 -4.45 -12.96 8.99
C TYR A 106 -4.52 -14.35 9.63
N ASN A 107 -3.87 -15.34 9.05
CA ASN A 107 -3.87 -16.71 9.56
C ASN A 107 -3.20 -16.80 10.92
N PHE A 108 -2.15 -16.02 11.16
CA PHE A 108 -1.50 -15.94 12.45
C PHE A 108 -2.44 -15.39 13.53
N ILE A 109 -3.12 -14.26 13.28
CA ILE A 109 -4.07 -13.66 14.21
C ILE A 109 -5.23 -14.61 14.46
N LYS A 110 -5.76 -15.26 13.42
CA LYS A 110 -6.85 -16.23 13.52
C LYS A 110 -6.52 -17.39 14.43
N LYS A 111 -5.27 -17.83 14.42
CA LYS A 111 -4.81 -18.97 15.23
C LYS A 111 -4.55 -18.60 16.68
N GLU A 112 -3.86 -17.47 16.90
CA GLU A 112 -3.49 -17.05 18.26
C GLU A 112 -4.66 -16.46 19.06
N PHE A 113 -5.59 -15.81 18.35
CA PHE A 113 -6.71 -15.11 18.96
C PHE A 113 -8.01 -15.63 18.37
N ASN A 114 -8.82 -16.27 19.18
CA ASN A 114 -10.11 -16.83 18.74
C ASN A 114 -11.17 -15.73 18.50
N PHE A 115 -10.82 -14.75 17.65
CA PHE A 115 -11.66 -13.62 17.32
C PHE A 115 -12.62 -13.92 16.15
N ASN A 116 -13.68 -13.13 16.04
CA ASN A 116 -14.57 -13.16 14.89
C ASN A 116 -13.82 -12.75 13.61
N ASN A 117 -14.15 -13.34 12.46
CA ASN A 117 -13.48 -13.08 11.18
C ASN A 117 -13.40 -11.59 10.84
N ASN A 118 -14.43 -10.79 11.11
CA ASN A 118 -14.44 -9.35 10.87
C ASN A 118 -13.37 -8.62 11.70
N VAL A 119 -13.19 -9.01 12.96
CA VAL A 119 -12.16 -8.46 13.85
C VAL A 119 -10.77 -8.81 13.35
N ILE A 120 -10.57 -10.03 12.85
CA ILE A 120 -9.28 -10.47 12.32
C ILE A 120 -8.94 -9.68 11.04
N HIS A 121 -9.88 -9.49 10.13
CA HIS A 121 -9.68 -8.66 8.93
C HIS A 121 -9.34 -7.21 9.29
N PHE A 122 -10.10 -6.61 10.21
CA PHE A 122 -9.83 -5.28 10.71
C PHE A 122 -8.43 -5.16 11.31
N SER A 123 -8.04 -6.08 12.20
CA SER A 123 -6.73 -6.08 12.85
C SER A 123 -5.59 -6.23 11.84
N THR A 124 -5.73 -7.15 10.88
CA THR A 124 -4.73 -7.36 9.83
C THR A 124 -4.54 -6.09 8.99
N SER A 125 -5.63 -5.47 8.55
CA SER A 125 -5.60 -4.24 7.76
C SER A 125 -5.00 -3.08 8.55
N THR A 126 -5.35 -2.95 9.83
CA THR A 126 -4.84 -1.91 10.71
C THR A 126 -3.33 -2.04 10.93
N ILE A 127 -2.81 -3.24 11.14
CA ILE A 127 -1.36 -3.47 11.31
C ILE A 127 -0.59 -3.00 10.07
N ILE A 128 -1.03 -3.42 8.88
CA ILE A 128 -0.34 -3.09 7.63
C ILE A 128 -0.44 -1.58 7.34
N ASN A 129 -1.63 -1.00 7.48
CA ASN A 129 -1.83 0.42 7.20
C ASN A 129 -1.11 1.32 8.22
N SER A 130 -1.08 0.96 9.50
CA SER A 130 -0.33 1.69 10.53
C SER A 130 1.17 1.67 10.25
N TYR A 131 1.72 0.53 9.83
CA TYR A 131 3.11 0.45 9.43
C TYR A 131 3.41 1.36 8.22
N ASN A 132 2.59 1.32 7.18
CA ASN A 132 2.76 2.20 6.01
C ASN A 132 2.64 3.68 6.38
N LEU A 133 1.70 4.03 7.27
CA LEU A 133 1.56 5.40 7.76
C LEU A 133 2.82 5.89 8.50
N LEU A 134 3.41 5.04 9.34
CA LEU A 134 4.68 5.37 10.02
C LEU A 134 5.80 5.60 9.02
N VAL A 135 5.92 4.75 8.00
CA VAL A 135 6.91 4.91 6.92
C VAL A 135 6.72 6.26 6.21
N PHE A 136 5.47 6.64 5.91
CA PHE A 136 5.16 7.91 5.25
C PHE A 136 5.52 9.11 6.12
N ILE A 137 5.18 9.07 7.42
CA ILE A 137 5.53 10.13 8.38
C ILE A 137 7.07 10.31 8.45
N ILE A 138 7.82 9.22 8.45
CA ILE A 138 9.28 9.29 8.44
C ILE A 138 9.78 9.87 7.11
N ALA A 139 9.23 9.41 5.98
CA ALA A 139 9.67 9.83 4.65
C ALA A 139 9.44 11.34 4.39
N ILE A 140 8.36 11.92 4.93
CA ILE A 140 8.05 13.34 4.79
C ILE A 140 9.17 14.23 5.36
N ASN A 141 9.88 13.78 6.41
CA ASN A 141 11.00 14.55 6.96
C ASN A 141 12.23 14.58 6.02
N PHE A 142 12.27 13.72 5.00
CA PHE A 142 13.41 13.56 4.10
C PHE A 142 13.04 13.77 2.62
N ILE A 143 11.98 14.53 2.33
CA ILE A 143 11.42 14.71 0.97
C ILE A 143 12.44 15.22 -0.06
N TYR A 144 13.45 15.97 0.38
CA TYR A 144 14.50 16.52 -0.47
C TYR A 144 15.74 15.62 -0.58
N SER A 145 15.85 14.58 0.24
CA SER A 145 17.04 13.73 0.33
C SER A 145 16.84 12.38 -0.33
N SER A 146 17.23 12.24 -1.59
CA SER A 146 17.17 10.97 -2.32
C SER A 146 17.92 9.85 -1.60
N LYS A 147 19.06 10.16 -0.96
CA LYS A 147 19.84 9.14 -0.22
C LYS A 147 19.07 8.55 0.96
N MET A 148 18.40 9.40 1.74
CA MET A 148 17.61 8.95 2.89
C MET A 148 16.37 8.18 2.45
N LEU A 149 15.69 8.62 1.39
CA LEU A 149 14.53 7.91 0.84
C LEU A 149 14.90 6.52 0.29
N ILE A 150 16.05 6.39 -0.40
CA ILE A 150 16.56 5.09 -0.84
C ILE A 150 16.85 4.19 0.38
N LEU A 151 17.47 4.73 1.43
CA LEU A 151 17.72 3.97 2.66
C LEU A 151 16.41 3.47 3.27
N ILE A 152 15.37 4.32 3.34
CA ILE A 152 14.05 3.95 3.83
C ILE A 152 13.47 2.80 2.98
N ILE A 153 13.57 2.86 1.66
CA ILE A 153 13.09 1.78 0.76
C ILE A 153 13.81 0.47 1.07
N VAL A 154 15.14 0.49 1.17
CA VAL A 154 15.95 -0.71 1.46
C VAL A 154 15.57 -1.32 2.81
N LEU A 155 15.41 -0.48 3.85
CA LEU A 155 14.97 -0.92 5.17
C LEU A 155 13.57 -1.55 5.13
N ASN A 156 12.64 -0.95 4.39
CA ASN A 156 11.28 -1.50 4.23
C ASN A 156 11.29 -2.87 3.53
N ILE A 157 12.11 -3.04 2.50
CA ILE A 157 12.28 -4.33 1.83
C ILE A 157 12.79 -5.38 2.81
N PHE A 158 13.78 -5.03 3.62
CA PHE A 158 14.34 -5.93 4.64
C PHE A 158 13.29 -6.32 5.69
N VAL A 159 12.54 -5.35 6.21
CA VAL A 159 11.46 -5.57 7.18
C VAL A 159 10.38 -6.48 6.58
N TYR A 160 9.97 -6.23 5.33
CA TYR A 160 8.98 -7.04 4.65
C TYR A 160 9.44 -8.50 4.50
N ILE A 161 10.66 -8.73 4.00
CA ILE A 161 11.19 -10.08 3.81
C ILE A 161 11.30 -10.82 5.14
N SER A 162 11.79 -10.13 6.19
CA SER A 162 11.90 -10.70 7.54
C SER A 162 10.54 -11.09 8.10
N ALA A 163 9.55 -10.22 7.99
CA ALA A 163 8.17 -10.49 8.41
C ALA A 163 7.56 -11.64 7.62
N TYR A 164 7.76 -11.66 6.29
CA TYR A 164 7.27 -12.73 5.42
C TYR A 164 7.84 -14.09 5.83
N ILE A 165 9.15 -14.19 6.04
CA ILE A 165 9.81 -15.45 6.44
C ILE A 165 9.30 -15.89 7.82
N PHE A 166 9.19 -14.94 8.77
CA PHE A 166 8.71 -15.23 10.12
C PHE A 166 7.30 -15.82 10.13
N PHE A 167 6.35 -15.13 9.50
CA PHE A 167 4.95 -15.58 9.47
C PHE A 167 4.75 -16.83 8.63
N LYS A 168 5.48 -16.97 7.50
CA LYS A 168 5.46 -18.19 6.70
C LYS A 168 5.95 -19.41 7.49
N LYS A 169 7.07 -19.28 8.22
CA LYS A 169 7.61 -20.36 9.04
C LYS A 169 6.62 -20.78 10.13
N LYS A 170 6.02 -19.80 10.81
CA LYS A 170 5.03 -20.06 11.87
C LYS A 170 3.77 -20.76 11.31
N TYR A 171 3.34 -20.37 10.10
CA TYR A 171 2.22 -21.02 9.43
C TYR A 171 2.53 -22.47 9.01
N GLN A 172 3.77 -22.76 8.56
CA GLN A 172 4.18 -24.09 8.09
C GLN A 172 4.51 -25.07 9.23
N MET A 173 4.93 -24.60 10.38
CA MET A 173 5.25 -25.47 11.53
C MET A 173 3.99 -26.07 12.16
N ASP A 174 2.83 -25.59 11.77
CA ASP A 174 1.57 -25.87 12.42
C ASP A 174 0.56 -26.61 11.51
N ASN A 175 0.94 -26.89 10.24
CA ASN A 175 0.26 -27.77 9.30
C ASN A 175 1.02 -29.07 9.08
#